data_8146bba5905a64259ab30fd84b3b034b
#
_entry.id   8146bba5905a64259ab30fd84b3b034b
#
_cell.length_a   1.000
_cell.length_b   1.000
_cell.length_c   1.000
_cell.angle_alpha   90.00
_cell.angle_beta   90.00
_cell.angle_gamma   90.00
#
_symmetry.space_group_name_H-M   'P 1'
#
loop_
_entity.id
_entity.type
_entity.pdbx_description
1 polymer ?
#
loop_
_entity_poly.entity_id
_entity_poly.type
_entity_poly.pdbx_seq_one_letter_code
_entity_poly.pdbx_strand_id
1 'polypeptide(L)'
;TLASDATDARQAKQVLLSLSEQVSGRLRRKSQLAHTITVEIKYSDFRSCSRQTQLLTPISTCDALYSCACRLFDELWNGAPIRLLGIRTTKLQAESDPVQLSLFDGDFPLFPADSSEPSTVSGSAAPSHPPKPDLEKQRRLDAAMDEIKKKFGETAVMRGSFLEKKKNQQKPS
;
A
#
# COMPACT_ATOMS: atom_id res chain seq x y z
N THR A 1 7.70 9.44 -15.92
CA THR A 1 6.86 10.24 -16.82
C THR A 1 5.76 9.36 -17.34
N LEU A 2 4.55 9.88 -17.40
CA LEU A 2 3.38 9.20 -17.97
C LEU A 2 3.44 9.28 -19.50
N ALA A 3 2.83 8.29 -20.17
CA ALA A 3 2.74 8.30 -21.64
C ALA A 3 1.79 9.42 -22.15
N SER A 4 0.78 9.76 -21.36
CA SER A 4 -0.13 10.89 -21.56
C SER A 4 -0.43 11.50 -20.19
N ASP A 5 -0.70 12.81 -20.13
CA ASP A 5 -1.03 13.48 -18.89
C ASP A 5 -2.29 12.86 -18.27
N ALA A 6 -2.24 12.52 -16.98
CA ALA A 6 -3.40 12.01 -16.27
C ALA A 6 -4.24 13.18 -15.76
N THR A 7 -5.49 13.24 -16.22
CA THR A 7 -6.46 14.27 -15.83
C THR A 7 -7.54 13.75 -14.88
N ASP A 8 -7.56 12.44 -14.64
CA ASP A 8 -8.55 11.76 -13.80
C ASP A 8 -7.88 11.03 -12.63
N ALA A 9 -8.48 11.15 -11.44
CA ALA A 9 -8.03 10.46 -10.23
C ALA A 9 -7.97 8.93 -10.42
N ARG A 10 -8.90 8.34 -11.16
CA ARG A 10 -8.92 6.91 -11.45
C ARG A 10 -7.69 6.49 -12.24
N GLN A 11 -7.34 7.25 -13.27
CA GLN A 11 -6.13 7.02 -14.06
C GLN A 11 -4.87 7.11 -13.19
N ALA A 12 -4.76 8.16 -12.37
CA ALA A 12 -3.63 8.35 -11.46
C ALA A 12 -3.52 7.18 -10.45
N LYS A 13 -4.64 6.74 -9.86
CA LYS A 13 -4.66 5.61 -8.93
C LYS A 13 -4.28 4.27 -9.60
N GLN A 14 -4.61 4.06 -10.89
CA GLN A 14 -4.12 2.90 -11.64
C GLN A 14 -2.60 2.93 -11.82
N VAL A 15 -2.04 4.11 -12.10
CA VAL A 15 -0.58 4.28 -12.16
C VAL A 15 0.06 4.02 -10.80
N LEU A 16 -0.52 4.54 -9.71
CA LEU A 16 -0.03 4.27 -8.34
C LEU A 16 -0.04 2.79 -8.02
N LEU A 17 -1.07 2.04 -8.45
CA LEU A 17 -1.12 0.60 -8.26
C LEU A 17 0.04 -0.10 -8.97
N SER A 18 0.28 0.22 -10.24
CA SER A 18 1.41 -0.32 -11.01
C SER A 18 2.76 0.00 -10.36
N LEU A 19 2.94 1.24 -9.89
CA LEU A 19 4.15 1.66 -9.19
C LEU A 19 4.30 0.92 -7.86
N SER A 20 3.21 0.72 -7.11
CA SER A 20 3.22 -0.03 -5.85
C SER A 20 3.62 -1.49 -6.07
N GLU A 21 3.14 -2.14 -7.14
CA GLU A 21 3.59 -3.49 -7.51
C GLU A 21 5.09 -3.54 -7.79
N GLN A 22 5.61 -2.58 -8.54
CA GLN A 22 7.03 -2.54 -8.87
C GLN A 22 7.90 -2.29 -7.64
N VAL A 23 7.49 -1.34 -6.78
CA VAL A 23 8.24 -1.00 -5.55
C VAL A 23 8.19 -2.16 -4.56
N SER A 24 7.02 -2.75 -4.33
CA SER A 24 6.88 -3.90 -3.42
C SER A 24 7.70 -5.10 -3.90
N GLY A 25 7.68 -5.40 -5.20
CA GLY A 25 8.52 -6.47 -5.76
C GLY A 25 10.03 -6.21 -5.59
N ARG A 26 10.48 -4.94 -5.68
CA ARG A 26 11.89 -4.57 -5.40
C ARG A 26 12.24 -4.74 -3.92
N LEU A 27 11.34 -4.34 -3.01
CA LEU A 27 11.54 -4.49 -1.56
C LEU A 27 11.67 -5.97 -1.19
N ARG A 28 10.74 -6.81 -1.65
CA ARG A 28 10.78 -8.26 -1.37
C ARG A 28 12.03 -8.94 -1.93
N ARG A 29 12.43 -8.62 -3.17
CA ARG A 29 13.66 -9.17 -3.77
C ARG A 29 14.92 -8.84 -2.97
N LYS A 30 14.91 -7.75 -2.21
CA LYS A 30 16.02 -7.33 -1.36
C LYS A 30 15.81 -7.68 0.11
N SER A 31 14.72 -8.37 0.45
CA SER A 31 14.30 -8.65 1.84
C SER A 31 14.31 -7.40 2.70
N GLN A 32 13.70 -6.31 2.17
CA GLN A 32 13.65 -5.01 2.82
C GLN A 32 12.20 -4.58 3.09
N LEU A 33 12.02 -3.89 4.19
CA LEU A 33 10.79 -3.23 4.60
C LEU A 33 10.98 -1.72 4.58
N ALA A 34 9.95 -0.96 4.25
CA ALA A 34 10.00 0.49 4.19
C ALA A 34 9.23 1.14 5.33
N HIS A 35 9.85 2.08 6.03
CA HIS A 35 9.21 2.90 7.06
C HIS A 35 8.64 4.21 6.53
N THR A 36 9.17 4.74 5.42
CA THR A 36 8.71 6.02 4.88
C THR A 36 8.31 5.86 3.43
N ILE A 37 7.12 6.35 3.11
CA ILE A 37 6.57 6.38 1.75
C ILE A 37 6.39 7.83 1.36
N THR A 38 6.84 8.18 0.16
CA THR A 38 6.70 9.50 -0.44
C THR A 38 5.99 9.35 -1.78
N VAL A 39 4.97 10.15 -2.02
CA VAL A 39 4.35 10.33 -3.34
C VAL A 39 4.82 11.66 -3.91
N GLU A 40 5.21 11.64 -5.16
CA GLU A 40 5.68 12.80 -5.92
C GLU A 40 4.79 12.99 -7.14
N ILE A 41 4.29 14.22 -7.33
CA ILE A 41 3.51 14.63 -8.49
C ILE A 41 4.28 15.73 -9.21
N LYS A 42 4.42 15.62 -10.53
CA LYS A 42 4.83 16.71 -11.40
C LYS A 42 3.70 17.01 -12.37
N TYR A 43 3.24 18.22 -12.35
CA TYR A 43 2.15 18.70 -13.19
C TYR A 43 2.62 19.03 -14.62
N SER A 44 1.67 19.26 -15.53
CA SER A 44 1.95 19.63 -16.92
C SER A 44 2.70 20.97 -17.04
N ASP A 45 2.51 21.89 -16.08
CA ASP A 45 3.22 23.16 -15.97
C ASP A 45 4.62 23.05 -15.34
N PHE A 46 5.13 21.81 -15.16
CA PHE A 46 6.43 21.45 -14.58
C PHE A 46 6.59 21.75 -13.08
N ARG A 47 5.57 22.26 -12.40
CA ARG A 47 5.60 22.33 -10.94
C ARG A 47 5.60 20.93 -10.34
N SER A 48 6.42 20.75 -9.31
CA SER A 48 6.51 19.48 -8.57
C SER A 48 6.06 19.69 -7.14
N CYS A 49 5.33 18.72 -6.62
CA CYS A 49 4.99 18.64 -5.21
C CYS A 49 5.16 17.21 -4.73
N SER A 50 5.45 17.04 -3.45
CA SER A 50 5.60 15.74 -2.84
C SER A 50 5.05 15.74 -1.43
N ARG A 51 4.58 14.58 -1.00
CA ARG A 51 4.12 14.35 0.37
C ARG A 51 4.60 13.01 0.85
N GLN A 52 5.00 12.94 2.11
CA GLN A 52 5.51 11.72 2.71
C GLN A 52 4.78 11.40 4.02
N THR A 53 4.75 10.12 4.34
CA THR A 53 4.33 9.63 5.65
C THR A 53 5.35 8.64 6.18
N GLN A 54 5.59 8.69 7.48
CA GLN A 54 6.36 7.68 8.18
C GLN A 54 5.39 6.70 8.83
N LEU A 55 5.66 5.41 8.66
CA LEU A 55 4.89 4.32 9.20
C LEU A 55 5.52 3.82 10.50
N LEU A 56 4.70 3.51 11.47
CA LEU A 56 5.14 2.87 12.72
C LEU A 56 5.61 1.44 12.43
N THR A 57 4.82 0.69 11.70
CA THR A 57 5.18 -0.66 11.26
C THR A 57 5.69 -0.62 9.82
N PRO A 58 6.90 -1.14 9.56
CA PRO A 58 7.46 -1.15 8.21
C PRO A 58 6.71 -2.13 7.30
N ILE A 59 6.59 -1.80 6.01
CA ILE A 59 5.81 -2.57 5.04
C ILE A 59 6.60 -2.92 3.79
N SER A 60 6.22 -4.03 3.13
CA SER A 60 6.72 -4.45 1.81
C SER A 60 5.62 -4.96 0.88
N THR A 61 4.37 -5.07 1.36
CA THR A 61 3.25 -5.58 0.58
C THR A 61 2.70 -4.53 -0.38
N CYS A 62 2.25 -4.97 -1.55
CA CYS A 62 1.70 -4.09 -2.58
C CYS A 62 0.47 -3.33 -2.08
N ASP A 63 -0.46 -4.00 -1.38
CA ASP A 63 -1.71 -3.39 -0.95
C ASP A 63 -1.50 -2.33 0.12
N ALA A 64 -0.57 -2.54 1.06
CA ALA A 64 -0.23 -1.54 2.06
C ALA A 64 0.44 -0.31 1.43
N LEU A 65 1.39 -0.52 0.49
CA LEU A 65 2.01 0.57 -0.27
C LEU A 65 0.99 1.36 -1.08
N TYR A 66 0.10 0.67 -1.79
CA TYR A 66 -0.94 1.29 -2.59
C TYR A 66 -1.93 2.11 -1.75
N SER A 67 -2.40 1.56 -0.63
CA SER A 67 -3.31 2.26 0.28
C SER A 67 -2.69 3.54 0.84
N CYS A 68 -1.43 3.48 1.27
CA CYS A 68 -0.68 4.67 1.70
C CYS A 68 -0.48 5.68 0.57
N ALA A 69 -0.11 5.21 -0.62
CA ALA A 69 0.11 6.07 -1.77
C ALA A 69 -1.19 6.78 -2.21
N CYS A 70 -2.33 6.08 -2.21
CA CYS A 70 -3.62 6.69 -2.52
C CYS A 70 -4.00 7.78 -1.52
N ARG A 71 -3.82 7.55 -0.23
CA ARG A 71 -4.09 8.55 0.80
C ARG A 71 -3.22 9.80 0.61
N LEU A 72 -1.90 9.63 0.41
CA LEU A 72 -0.99 10.75 0.16
C LEU A 72 -1.32 11.50 -1.13
N PHE A 73 -1.74 10.77 -2.16
CA PHE A 73 -2.16 11.32 -3.43
C PHE A 73 -3.43 12.18 -3.27
N ASP A 74 -4.45 11.66 -2.60
CA ASP A 74 -5.72 12.38 -2.38
C ASP A 74 -5.53 13.68 -1.57
N GLU A 75 -4.54 13.71 -0.66
CA GLU A 75 -4.16 14.91 0.09
C GLU A 75 -3.31 15.90 -0.73
N LEU A 76 -2.61 15.44 -1.75
CA LEU A 76 -1.62 16.22 -2.49
C LEU A 76 -2.19 16.79 -3.80
N TRP A 77 -3.06 16.04 -4.46
CA TRP A 77 -3.55 16.36 -5.79
C TRP A 77 -4.62 17.45 -5.78
N ASN A 78 -4.45 18.47 -6.59
CA ASN A 78 -5.34 19.63 -6.70
C ASN A 78 -6.27 19.61 -7.93
N GLY A 79 -6.33 18.49 -8.65
CA GLY A 79 -7.14 18.36 -9.87
C GLY A 79 -6.44 18.75 -11.17
N ALA A 80 -5.24 19.31 -11.11
CA ALA A 80 -4.49 19.69 -12.31
C ALA A 80 -3.93 18.45 -13.05
N PRO A 81 -3.71 18.55 -14.39
CA PRO A 81 -3.14 17.46 -15.18
C PRO A 81 -1.75 17.04 -14.69
N ILE A 82 -1.55 15.74 -14.53
CA ILE A 82 -0.33 15.14 -13.99
C ILE A 82 0.53 14.60 -15.13
N ARG A 83 1.74 15.11 -15.24
CA ARG A 83 2.75 14.65 -16.20
C ARG A 83 3.63 13.53 -15.67
N LEU A 84 3.94 13.56 -14.37
CA LEU A 84 4.73 12.51 -13.71
C LEU A 84 4.12 12.20 -12.35
N LEU A 85 4.05 10.91 -12.06
CA LEU A 85 3.66 10.38 -10.77
C LEU A 85 4.72 9.38 -10.32
N GLY A 86 5.15 9.46 -9.06
CA GLY A 86 6.21 8.62 -8.50
C GLY A 86 5.91 8.19 -7.08
N ILE A 87 6.41 6.99 -6.72
CA ILE A 87 6.46 6.49 -5.35
C ILE A 87 7.93 6.27 -4.99
N ARG A 88 8.34 6.82 -3.85
CA ARG A 88 9.66 6.61 -3.27
C ARG A 88 9.50 6.01 -1.88
N THR A 89 10.36 5.06 -1.55
CA THR A 89 10.47 4.48 -0.21
C THR A 89 11.82 4.80 0.38
N THR A 90 11.84 5.17 1.66
CA THR A 90 13.06 5.48 2.42
C THR A 90 13.00 4.88 3.82
N LYS A 91 14.07 5.01 4.60
CA LYS A 91 14.25 4.35 5.90
C LYS A 91 13.98 2.86 5.75
N LEU A 92 14.75 2.22 4.89
CA LEU A 92 14.66 0.78 4.65
C LEU A 92 15.30 0.03 5.80
N GLN A 93 14.65 -1.06 6.22
CA GLN A 93 15.11 -1.99 7.24
C GLN A 93 15.15 -3.38 6.63
N ALA A 94 16.15 -4.19 7.00
CA ALA A 94 16.14 -5.59 6.60
C ALA A 94 14.99 -6.34 7.29
N GLU A 95 14.38 -7.29 6.60
CA GLU A 95 13.28 -8.09 7.15
C GLU A 95 13.73 -8.95 8.32
N SER A 96 15.03 -9.26 8.39
CA SER A 96 15.68 -9.98 9.49
C SER A 96 15.98 -9.12 10.71
N ASP A 97 15.93 -7.79 10.58
CA ASP A 97 16.23 -6.90 11.69
C ASP A 97 15.09 -6.91 12.70
N PRO A 98 15.41 -6.89 14.01
CA PRO A 98 14.38 -6.82 15.03
C PRO A 98 13.56 -5.53 14.87
N VAL A 99 12.25 -5.65 14.83
CA VAL A 99 11.37 -4.49 14.86
C VAL A 99 11.44 -3.91 16.27
N GLN A 100 11.97 -2.69 16.38
CA GLN A 100 11.91 -1.96 17.63
C GLN A 100 10.47 -1.53 17.88
N LEU A 101 9.78 -2.27 18.73
CA LEU A 101 8.46 -1.88 19.21
C LEU A 101 8.60 -0.62 20.05
N SER A 102 7.87 0.43 19.71
CA SER A 102 7.81 1.61 20.55
C SER A 102 7.09 1.26 21.86
N LEU A 103 7.73 1.54 22.98
CA LEU A 103 7.13 1.33 24.31
C LEU A 103 5.85 2.16 24.52
N PHE A 104 5.62 3.16 23.66
CA PHE A 104 4.49 4.09 23.75
C PHE A 104 3.35 3.75 22.78
N ASP A 105 3.48 2.68 21.99
CA ASP A 105 2.49 2.29 20.94
C ASP A 105 1.52 1.23 21.45
N GLY A 106 1.35 1.15 22.73
CA GLY A 106 0.77 0.01 23.27
C GLY A 106 -0.44 0.18 24.14
N ASP A 107 -1.44 -0.54 23.88
CA ASP A 107 -2.23 -1.33 24.80
C ASP A 107 -1.36 -2.48 25.38
N PHE A 108 -0.28 -2.15 26.07
CA PHE A 108 0.25 -3.06 27.07
C PHE A 108 -0.53 -2.79 28.35
N PRO A 109 -1.28 -3.75 28.87
CA PRO A 109 -1.76 -3.69 30.24
C PRO A 109 -0.52 -3.74 31.14
N LEU A 110 0.00 -2.56 31.46
CA LEU A 110 0.98 -2.38 32.55
C LEU A 110 0.24 -2.67 33.83
N PHE A 111 0.59 -3.78 34.44
CA PHE A 111 0.26 -4.34 35.74
C PHE A 111 -0.67 -5.55 35.73
N PRO A 112 -0.20 -6.66 36.30
CA PRO A 112 -1.10 -7.67 36.80
C PRO A 112 -1.79 -7.10 38.03
N ALA A 113 -3.04 -6.70 37.91
CA ALA A 113 -3.86 -6.45 39.09
C ALA A 113 -4.19 -7.80 39.71
N ASP A 114 -3.61 -7.97 40.89
CA ASP A 114 -3.88 -9.05 41.80
C ASP A 114 -5.37 -9.13 42.18
N SER A 115 -5.83 -10.37 42.20
CA SER A 115 -6.93 -10.96 42.99
C SER A 115 -8.36 -10.38 42.92
N SER A 116 -9.19 -11.38 42.71
CA SER A 116 -10.54 -11.70 43.24
C SER A 116 -11.74 -11.50 42.31
N GLU A 117 -12.11 -12.62 41.75
CA GLU A 117 -13.40 -13.37 41.67
C GLU A 117 -14.73 -12.68 41.28
N PRO A 118 -15.75 -13.48 40.91
CA PRO A 118 -16.30 -13.43 39.57
C PRO A 118 -17.76 -12.90 39.56
N SER A 119 -18.21 -12.36 38.46
CA SER A 119 -19.65 -12.25 38.21
C SER A 119 -19.97 -12.30 36.72
N THR A 120 -20.55 -13.41 36.34
CA THR A 120 -21.43 -13.64 35.20
C THR A 120 -22.31 -12.42 34.84
N VAL A 121 -22.19 -11.93 33.61
CA VAL A 121 -23.35 -11.44 32.84
C VAL A 121 -23.14 -11.67 31.36
N SER A 122 -24.03 -12.48 30.77
CA SER A 122 -24.29 -12.60 29.35
C SER A 122 -24.65 -11.25 28.72
N GLY A 123 -24.10 -10.96 27.55
CA GLY A 123 -24.47 -9.75 26.81
C GLY A 123 -23.76 -9.69 25.46
N SER A 124 -24.33 -10.38 24.48
CA SER A 124 -24.14 -10.23 23.05
C SER A 124 -23.96 -8.77 22.62
N ALA A 125 -22.83 -8.44 22.02
CA ALA A 125 -22.71 -7.52 20.86
C ALA A 125 -21.26 -7.55 20.38
N ALA A 126 -20.98 -8.30 19.33
CA ALA A 126 -19.73 -8.21 18.58
C ALA A 126 -19.67 -6.85 17.87
N PRO A 127 -18.66 -6.01 18.08
CA PRO A 127 -18.36 -4.94 17.15
C PRO A 127 -17.81 -5.59 15.89
N SER A 128 -18.53 -5.49 14.79
CA SER A 128 -18.10 -5.90 13.47
C SER A 128 -16.96 -4.97 12.99
N HIS A 129 -15.76 -5.24 13.47
CA HIS A 129 -14.57 -4.74 12.80
C HIS A 129 -14.43 -5.52 11.49
N PRO A 130 -14.23 -4.83 10.35
CA PRO A 130 -13.84 -5.54 9.13
C PRO A 130 -12.56 -6.35 9.44
N PRO A 131 -12.47 -7.61 8.98
CA PRO A 131 -11.32 -8.45 9.28
C PRO A 131 -10.07 -7.70 8.82
N LYS A 132 -9.14 -7.49 9.74
CA LYS A 132 -7.81 -6.95 9.40
C LYS A 132 -7.27 -7.84 8.29
N PRO A 133 -6.88 -7.27 7.13
CA PRO A 133 -6.35 -8.10 6.06
C PRO A 133 -5.20 -8.92 6.62
N ASP A 134 -5.28 -10.23 6.44
CA ASP A 134 -4.29 -11.16 6.93
C ASP A 134 -2.96 -10.87 6.20
N LEU A 135 -2.10 -10.12 6.85
CA LEU A 135 -0.86 -9.58 6.28
C LEU A 135 0.03 -10.71 5.75
N GLU A 136 -0.01 -11.86 6.42
CA GLU A 136 0.75 -13.03 6.00
C GLU A 136 0.17 -13.65 4.73
N LYS A 137 -1.15 -13.68 4.60
CA LYS A 137 -1.83 -14.14 3.40
C LYS A 137 -1.52 -13.24 2.20
N GLN A 138 -1.50 -11.94 2.39
CA GLN A 138 -1.10 -10.99 1.35
C GLN A 138 0.37 -11.14 0.95
N ARG A 139 1.27 -11.37 1.90
CA ARG A 139 2.68 -11.64 1.62
C ARG A 139 2.87 -12.90 0.78
N ARG A 140 2.16 -13.98 1.13
CA ARG A 140 2.18 -15.24 0.36
C ARG A 140 1.66 -15.07 -1.06
N LEU A 141 0.57 -14.31 -1.22
CA LEU A 141 -0.01 -14.00 -2.52
C LEU A 141 0.98 -13.19 -3.38
N ASP A 142 1.55 -12.13 -2.82
CA ASP A 142 2.52 -11.29 -3.53
C ASP A 142 3.78 -12.08 -3.92
N ALA A 143 4.28 -12.97 -3.05
CA ALA A 143 5.42 -13.83 -3.34
C ALA A 143 5.11 -14.82 -4.48
N ALA A 144 3.93 -15.47 -4.46
CA ALA A 144 3.49 -16.36 -5.53
C ALA A 144 3.35 -15.63 -6.87
N MET A 145 2.83 -14.41 -6.87
CA MET A 145 2.74 -13.58 -8.08
C MET A 145 4.14 -13.22 -8.62
N ASP A 146 5.09 -12.91 -7.74
CA ASP A 146 6.48 -12.61 -8.14
C ASP A 146 7.16 -13.83 -8.78
N GLU A 147 6.93 -15.03 -8.24
CA GLU A 147 7.46 -16.28 -8.82
C GLU A 147 6.87 -16.56 -10.21
N ILE A 148 5.56 -16.37 -10.39
CA ILE A 148 4.90 -16.53 -11.69
C ILE A 148 5.47 -15.52 -12.68
N LYS A 149 5.59 -14.25 -12.30
CA LYS A 149 6.17 -13.21 -13.15
C LYS A 149 7.63 -13.52 -13.53
N LYS A 150 8.41 -14.04 -12.59
CA LYS A 150 9.80 -14.45 -12.85
C LYS A 150 9.89 -15.60 -13.86
N LYS A 151 8.97 -16.57 -13.78
CA LYS A 151 8.98 -17.79 -14.60
C LYS A 151 8.35 -17.60 -15.98
N PHE A 152 7.30 -16.80 -16.07
CA PHE A 152 6.48 -16.65 -17.28
C PHE A 152 6.47 -15.24 -17.87
N GLY A 153 7.20 -14.30 -17.24
CA GLY A 153 7.27 -12.89 -17.67
C GLY A 153 6.35 -11.96 -16.89
N GLU A 154 6.66 -10.66 -16.94
CA GLU A 154 5.96 -9.60 -16.17
C GLU A 154 4.48 -9.46 -16.51
N THR A 155 4.07 -9.88 -17.71
CA THR A 155 2.68 -9.78 -18.22
C THR A 155 1.85 -11.02 -17.98
N ALA A 156 2.44 -12.11 -17.45
CA ALA A 156 1.77 -13.40 -17.26
C ALA A 156 0.60 -13.33 -16.26
N VAL A 157 0.71 -12.46 -15.27
CA VAL A 157 -0.33 -12.25 -14.26
C VAL A 157 -0.54 -10.75 -14.06
N MET A 158 -1.79 -10.30 -14.19
CA MET A 158 -2.21 -8.92 -13.94
C MET A 158 -3.34 -8.88 -12.90
N ARG A 159 -3.35 -7.88 -12.04
CA ARG A 159 -4.46 -7.67 -11.12
C ARG A 159 -5.73 -7.32 -11.90
N GLY A 160 -6.88 -7.84 -11.48
CA GLY A 160 -8.17 -7.63 -12.15
C GLY A 160 -8.56 -6.17 -12.33
N SER A 161 -8.11 -5.27 -11.44
CA SER A 161 -8.31 -3.83 -11.54
C SER A 161 -7.72 -3.18 -12.81
N PHE A 162 -6.79 -3.85 -13.49
CA PHE A 162 -6.27 -3.39 -14.80
C PHE A 162 -7.13 -3.83 -15.99
N LEU A 163 -8.04 -4.79 -15.80
CA LEU A 163 -8.85 -5.36 -16.89
C LEU A 163 -10.05 -4.51 -17.27
N GLU A 164 -10.52 -3.63 -16.41
CA GLU A 164 -11.69 -2.77 -16.68
C GLU A 164 -11.49 -1.80 -17.86
N LYS A 165 -10.26 -1.53 -18.25
CA LYS A 165 -9.94 -0.57 -19.33
C LYS A 165 -10.28 -1.05 -20.74
N LYS A 166 -10.46 -2.38 -20.98
CA LYS A 166 -10.70 -2.92 -22.32
C LYS A 166 -12.17 -2.93 -22.76
N LYS A 167 -13.12 -2.84 -21.84
CA LYS A 167 -14.55 -2.98 -22.16
C LYS A 167 -15.21 -1.71 -22.69
N ASN A 168 -14.60 -0.54 -22.52
CA ASN A 168 -15.22 0.74 -22.89
C ASN A 168 -14.76 1.33 -24.25
N GLN A 169 -13.89 0.62 -25.00
CA GLN A 169 -13.41 1.10 -26.29
C GLN A 169 -14.01 0.38 -27.50
N GLN A 170 -14.93 -0.58 -27.31
CA GLN A 170 -15.66 -1.25 -28.40
C GLN A 170 -17.15 -0.97 -28.30
N LYS A 171 -17.55 0.24 -28.66
CA LYS A 171 -18.91 0.49 -29.16
C LYS A 171 -18.77 1.23 -30.50
N PRO A 172 -18.86 0.54 -31.63
CA PRO A 172 -19.01 1.21 -32.92
C PRO A 172 -20.43 1.78 -33.03
N SER A 173 -20.51 2.97 -33.56
CA SER A 173 -21.72 3.62 -34.04
C SER A 173 -22.37 2.83 -35.17
#